data_92afdaf1b596d6bb4328093a2d178d5a
#
_entry.id   92afdaf1b596d6bb4328093a2d178d5a
#
_cell.length_a   1.000
_cell.length_b   1.000
_cell.length_c   1.000
_cell.angle_alpha   90.00
_cell.angle_beta   90.00
_cell.angle_gamma   90.00
#
_symmetry.space_group_name_H-M   'P 1'
#
loop_
_entity.id
_entity.type
_entity.pdbx_description
1 polymer ?
#
loop_
_entity_poly.entity_id
_entity_poly.type
_entity_poly.pdbx_seq_one_letter_code
_entity_poly.pdbx_strand_id
1 'polypeptide(L)'
;ATAIIMHPRRWGFLSAGVDGNSRPLVLPAGNQPDNVYGVGEAAGYGQVVGQIAGLPVIADANITTADGGGNNQDQIYVVKADDHILFEETGSPFRLRFDDVGSGSLTVKLVVYGYIAYASGRYPAGISKIQGTGLVTPSF
;
A
#
# COMPACT_ATOMS: atom_id res chain seq x y z
N ALA A 1 13.92 8.92 2.13
CA ALA A 1 12.62 8.28 1.90
C ALA A 1 12.01 8.83 0.61
N THR A 2 11.29 8.00 -0.12
CA THR A 2 10.62 8.38 -1.37
C THR A 2 9.11 8.25 -1.27
N ALA A 3 8.59 7.44 -0.35
CA ALA A 3 7.17 7.24 -0.15
C ALA A 3 6.83 6.83 1.28
N ILE A 4 5.59 7.07 1.67
CA ILE A 4 4.97 6.58 2.89
C ILE A 4 3.85 5.64 2.49
N ILE A 5 3.79 4.46 3.09
CA ILE A 5 2.75 3.45 2.82
C ILE A 5 1.99 3.20 4.11
N MET A 6 0.66 3.27 4.06
CA MET A 6 -0.19 3.04 5.22
C MET A 6 -1.55 2.48 4.83
N HIS A 7 -2.25 1.91 5.82
CA HIS A 7 -3.63 1.44 5.60
C HIS A 7 -4.59 2.62 5.36
N PRO A 8 -5.59 2.50 4.47
CA PRO A 8 -6.56 3.56 4.19
C PRO A 8 -7.25 4.12 5.44
N ARG A 9 -7.54 3.28 6.43
CA ARG A 9 -8.11 3.68 7.71
C ARG A 9 -7.21 4.70 8.44
N ARG A 10 -5.90 4.49 8.43
CA ARG A 10 -4.93 5.41 9.03
C ARG A 10 -4.88 6.73 8.27
N TRP A 11 -4.93 6.68 6.95
CA TRP A 11 -5.01 7.89 6.13
C TRP A 11 -6.27 8.68 6.43
N GLY A 12 -7.45 8.03 6.51
CA GLY A 12 -8.71 8.69 6.88
C GLY A 12 -8.64 9.38 8.24
N PHE A 13 -8.03 8.72 9.24
CA PHE A 13 -7.80 9.32 10.55
C PHE A 13 -6.90 10.56 10.50
N LEU A 14 -5.80 10.51 9.74
CA LEU A 14 -4.89 11.65 9.62
C LEU A 14 -5.51 12.82 8.84
N SER A 15 -6.27 12.52 7.79
CA SER A 15 -6.94 13.54 6.98
C SER A 15 -8.11 14.22 7.71
N ALA A 16 -8.72 13.53 8.68
CA ALA A 16 -9.74 14.10 9.55
C ALA A 16 -9.16 15.00 10.66
N GLY A 17 -7.84 14.93 10.88
CA GLY A 17 -7.16 15.75 11.89
C GLY A 17 -7.15 17.22 11.51
N VAL A 18 -7.52 18.08 12.45
CA VAL A 18 -7.53 19.53 12.29
C VAL A 18 -6.68 20.20 13.40
N ASP A 19 -6.18 21.37 13.11
CA ASP A 19 -5.53 22.23 14.11
C ASP A 19 -6.56 22.95 15.01
N GLY A 20 -6.08 23.71 15.97
CA GLY A 20 -6.92 24.51 16.87
C GLY A 20 -7.79 25.58 16.16
N ASN A 21 -7.56 25.83 14.88
CA ASN A 21 -8.32 26.75 14.03
C ASN A 21 -9.16 26.02 12.98
N SER A 22 -9.41 24.71 13.16
CA SER A 22 -10.18 23.85 12.23
C SER A 22 -9.57 23.74 10.84
N ARG A 23 -8.26 23.89 10.69
CA ARG A 23 -7.55 23.70 9.43
C ARG A 23 -7.09 22.25 9.32
N PRO A 24 -7.27 21.59 8.17
CA PRO A 24 -6.76 20.23 7.96
C PRO A 24 -5.25 20.17 8.18
N LEU A 25 -4.78 19.17 8.94
CA LEU A 25 -3.35 18.92 9.14
C LEU A 25 -2.69 18.27 7.93
N VAL A 26 -3.46 17.54 7.14
CA VAL A 26 -3.00 16.83 5.95
C VAL A 26 -3.94 17.16 4.80
N LEU A 27 -3.36 17.48 3.63
CA LEU A 27 -4.15 17.72 2.42
C LEU A 27 -4.16 16.46 1.55
N PRO A 28 -5.35 15.96 1.19
CA PRO A 28 -5.47 14.87 0.21
C PRO A 28 -4.93 15.29 -1.17
N ALA A 29 -4.43 14.32 -1.93
CA ALA A 29 -4.06 14.55 -3.32
C ALA A 29 -5.30 14.93 -4.14
N GLY A 30 -5.16 15.90 -5.06
CA GLY A 30 -6.27 16.32 -5.90
C GLY A 30 -7.29 17.24 -5.22
N ASN A 31 -6.94 17.83 -4.08
CA ASN A 31 -7.77 18.84 -3.43
C ASN A 31 -7.77 20.13 -4.24
N GLN A 32 -8.55 20.11 -5.33
CA GLN A 32 -8.87 21.30 -6.12
C GLN A 32 -10.12 21.95 -5.50
N PRO A 33 -10.24 23.30 -5.52
CA PRO A 33 -11.37 24.00 -4.93
C PRO A 33 -12.73 23.57 -5.49
N ASP A 34 -12.75 23.02 -6.70
CA ASP A 34 -13.96 22.63 -7.43
C ASP A 34 -14.31 21.16 -7.26
N ASN A 35 -13.51 20.37 -6.54
CA ASN A 35 -13.71 18.93 -6.42
C ASN A 35 -13.72 18.48 -4.95
N VAL A 36 -14.87 18.60 -4.31
CA VAL A 36 -15.07 18.20 -2.90
C VAL A 36 -14.89 16.69 -2.70
N TYR A 37 -15.07 15.90 -3.74
CA TYR A 37 -14.90 14.44 -3.74
C TYR A 37 -13.71 13.97 -4.56
N GLY A 38 -12.84 14.88 -4.93
CA GLY A 38 -11.61 14.78 -5.70
C GLY A 38 -11.11 13.39 -6.04
N VAL A 39 -11.54 12.87 -7.16
CA VAL A 39 -10.82 11.81 -7.83
C VAL A 39 -9.67 12.46 -8.59
N GLY A 40 -8.52 12.62 -7.96
CA GLY A 40 -7.34 13.11 -8.65
C GLY A 40 -6.93 12.11 -9.75
N GLU A 41 -6.34 12.61 -10.83
CA GLU A 41 -5.76 11.79 -11.92
C GLU A 41 -4.73 10.74 -11.43
N ALA A 42 -4.25 10.89 -10.21
CA ALA A 42 -3.35 9.93 -9.54
C ALA A 42 -4.01 8.59 -9.19
N ALA A 43 -5.33 8.45 -9.32
CA ALA A 43 -6.04 7.19 -9.04
C ALA A 43 -5.67 6.04 -10.01
N GLY A 44 -4.91 6.31 -11.07
CA GLY A 44 -4.49 5.32 -12.07
C GLY A 44 -3.18 4.59 -11.77
N TYR A 45 -2.34 5.13 -10.89
CA TYR A 45 -1.03 4.55 -10.59
C TYR A 45 -0.79 4.49 -9.08
N GLY A 46 -1.15 3.33 -8.48
CA GLY A 46 -0.75 3.02 -7.11
C GLY A 46 -1.26 4.04 -6.09
N GLN A 47 -2.54 4.25 -6.02
CA GLN A 47 -3.31 4.85 -4.91
C GLN A 47 -2.56 5.90 -4.06
N VAL A 48 -1.91 6.87 -4.68
CA VAL A 48 -1.37 8.03 -3.98
C VAL A 48 -2.55 8.88 -3.52
N VAL A 49 -2.77 8.89 -2.22
CA VAL A 49 -3.93 9.56 -1.61
C VAL A 49 -3.64 10.97 -1.13
N GLY A 50 -2.36 11.31 -0.99
CA GLY A 50 -1.93 12.65 -0.55
C GLY A 50 -0.44 12.73 -0.32
N GLN A 51 -0.01 13.75 0.42
CA GLN A 51 1.38 13.98 0.79
C GLN A 51 1.51 14.32 2.27
N ILE A 52 2.54 13.80 2.91
CA ILE A 52 2.95 14.16 4.25
C ILE A 52 4.44 14.52 4.22
N ALA A 53 4.79 15.69 4.73
CA ALA A 53 6.18 16.20 4.74
C ALA A 53 6.87 16.14 3.36
N GLY A 54 6.12 16.39 2.27
CA GLY A 54 6.65 16.35 0.91
C GLY A 54 6.81 14.94 0.31
N LEU A 55 6.45 13.89 1.05
CA LEU A 55 6.47 12.51 0.57
C LEU A 55 5.08 12.07 0.14
N PRO A 56 4.93 11.40 -1.02
CA PRO A 56 3.67 10.82 -1.43
C PRO A 56 3.23 9.73 -0.47
N VAL A 57 1.94 9.69 -0.16
CA VAL A 57 1.32 8.67 0.67
C VAL A 57 0.57 7.69 -0.22
N ILE A 58 0.90 6.42 -0.10
CA ILE A 58 0.26 5.31 -0.80
C ILE A 58 -0.62 4.58 0.21
N ALA A 59 -1.91 4.44 -0.12
CA ALA A 59 -2.85 3.66 0.68
C ALA A 59 -2.89 2.21 0.19
N ASP A 60 -2.61 1.25 1.09
CA ASP A 60 -2.66 -0.18 0.80
C ASP A 60 -3.48 -0.90 1.88
N ALA A 61 -4.59 -1.49 1.47
CA ALA A 61 -5.49 -2.24 2.35
C ALA A 61 -4.91 -3.59 2.81
N ASN A 62 -3.82 -4.06 2.20
CA ASN A 62 -3.14 -5.29 2.62
C ASN A 62 -2.27 -5.09 3.87
N ILE A 63 -2.03 -3.85 4.30
CA ILE A 63 -1.31 -3.59 5.55
C ILE A 63 -2.16 -4.06 6.72
N THR A 64 -1.54 -4.81 7.63
CA THR A 64 -2.25 -5.31 8.81
C THR A 64 -2.77 -4.18 9.69
N THR A 65 -3.99 -4.34 10.18
CA THR A 65 -4.63 -3.50 11.20
C THR A 65 -4.75 -4.20 12.54
N ALA A 66 -4.21 -5.42 12.64
CA ALA A 66 -4.32 -6.29 13.80
C ALA A 66 -2.96 -6.45 14.52
N ASP A 67 -2.13 -5.43 14.54
CA ASP A 67 -0.85 -5.44 15.24
C ASP A 67 -0.99 -5.01 16.70
N GLY A 68 0.07 -5.26 17.48
CA GLY A 68 0.09 -4.95 18.91
C GLY A 68 -0.66 -5.96 19.78
N GLY A 69 -0.50 -5.83 21.09
CA GLY A 69 -1.11 -6.74 22.08
C GLY A 69 -2.64 -6.74 22.11
N GLY A 70 -3.29 -5.70 21.58
CA GLY A 70 -4.76 -5.58 21.47
C GLY A 70 -5.28 -5.88 20.07
N ASN A 71 -4.46 -6.30 19.12
CA ASN A 71 -4.82 -6.57 17.72
C ASN A 71 -5.61 -5.42 17.05
N ASN A 72 -5.25 -4.18 17.33
CA ASN A 72 -5.96 -2.98 16.87
C ASN A 72 -5.04 -1.86 16.37
N GLN A 73 -3.75 -2.15 16.19
CA GLN A 73 -2.78 -1.18 15.73
C GLN A 73 -2.46 -1.35 14.25
N ASP A 74 -2.36 -0.24 13.54
CA ASP A 74 -1.94 -0.19 12.15
C ASP A 74 -0.42 0.04 12.06
N GLN A 75 0.14 -0.36 10.93
CA GLN A 75 1.53 -0.11 10.61
C GLN A 75 1.65 1.01 9.56
N ILE A 76 2.67 1.83 9.70
CA ILE A 76 3.08 2.81 8.70
C ILE A 76 4.50 2.48 8.28
N TYR A 77 4.73 2.42 6.97
CA TYR A 77 6.05 2.20 6.39
C TYR A 77 6.55 3.47 5.70
N VAL A 78 7.76 3.86 6.03
CA VAL A 78 8.49 4.91 5.31
C VAL A 78 9.59 4.23 4.53
N VAL A 79 9.53 4.32 3.21
CA VAL A 79 10.39 3.53 2.31
C VAL A 79 11.22 4.43 1.39
N LYS A 80 12.39 3.93 1.02
CA LYS A 80 13.19 4.45 -0.07
C LYS A 80 13.11 3.44 -1.23
N ALA A 81 12.32 3.76 -2.23
CA ALA A 81 11.98 2.84 -3.32
C ALA A 81 13.23 2.31 -4.07
N ASP A 82 14.25 3.15 -4.23
CA ASP A 82 15.49 2.78 -4.96
C ASP A 82 16.27 1.64 -4.31
N ASP A 83 16.06 1.38 -3.02
CA ASP A 83 16.74 0.33 -2.27
C ASP A 83 16.01 -1.03 -2.36
N HIS A 84 14.85 -1.06 -3.01
CA HIS A 84 14.02 -2.25 -3.21
C HIS A 84 14.11 -2.72 -4.65
N ILE A 85 14.46 -3.98 -4.85
CA ILE A 85 14.64 -4.56 -6.17
C ILE A 85 13.67 -5.72 -6.35
N LEU A 86 12.85 -5.64 -7.39
CA LEU A 86 12.01 -6.72 -7.85
C LEU A 86 12.68 -7.38 -9.07
N PHE A 87 12.92 -8.67 -8.99
CA PHE A 87 13.38 -9.50 -10.09
C PHE A 87 12.21 -10.28 -10.64
N GLU A 88 11.96 -10.14 -11.92
CA GLU A 88 10.96 -10.90 -12.66
C GLU A 88 11.62 -11.69 -13.78
N GLU A 89 11.05 -12.83 -14.15
CA GLU A 89 11.53 -13.60 -15.27
C GLU A 89 11.36 -12.82 -16.58
N THR A 90 12.47 -12.53 -17.25
CA THR A 90 12.48 -11.86 -18.53
C THR A 90 12.07 -12.82 -19.64
N GLY A 91 10.98 -12.53 -20.34
CA GLY A 91 10.52 -13.26 -21.51
C GLY A 91 9.09 -13.78 -21.43
N SER A 92 8.63 -14.20 -20.29
CA SER A 92 7.23 -14.51 -20.04
C SER A 92 6.93 -14.44 -18.55
N PRO A 93 6.40 -13.30 -18.07
CA PRO A 93 6.09 -13.12 -16.65
C PRO A 93 5.04 -14.11 -16.16
N PHE A 94 4.27 -14.67 -17.09
CA PHE A 94 3.26 -15.69 -16.81
C PHE A 94 3.43 -16.90 -17.74
N ARG A 95 3.45 -18.10 -17.16
CA ARG A 95 3.40 -19.36 -17.88
C ARG A 95 2.03 -19.99 -17.67
N LEU A 96 1.46 -20.47 -18.77
CA LEU A 96 0.18 -21.18 -18.80
C LEU A 96 0.44 -22.65 -19.02
N ARG A 97 -0.13 -23.49 -18.17
CA ARG A 97 -0.12 -24.93 -18.34
C ARG A 97 -1.57 -25.45 -18.30
N PHE A 98 -1.91 -26.28 -19.26
CA PHE A 98 -3.18 -26.97 -19.31
C PHE A 98 -2.93 -28.42 -18.91
N ASP A 99 -3.56 -28.86 -17.84
CA ASP A 99 -3.51 -30.25 -17.40
C ASP A 99 -4.89 -30.88 -17.59
N ASP A 100 -4.92 -32.06 -18.22
CA ASP A 100 -6.13 -32.87 -18.28
C ASP A 100 -6.29 -33.65 -16.97
N VAL A 101 -7.40 -33.43 -16.27
CA VAL A 101 -7.64 -33.94 -14.90
C VAL A 101 -8.42 -35.26 -14.91
N GLY A 102 -8.50 -35.97 -16.02
CA GLY A 102 -9.04 -37.31 -15.99
C GLY A 102 -9.86 -37.72 -17.21
N SER A 103 -9.69 -38.97 -17.58
CA SER A 103 -10.26 -39.60 -18.77
C SER A 103 -11.79 -39.79 -18.74
N GLY A 104 -12.48 -39.31 -17.74
CA GLY A 104 -13.93 -39.47 -17.58
C GLY A 104 -14.74 -38.19 -17.49
N SER A 105 -14.09 -37.01 -17.40
CA SER A 105 -14.75 -35.70 -17.36
C SER A 105 -14.00 -34.72 -18.26
N LEU A 106 -14.74 -33.96 -19.07
CA LEU A 106 -14.19 -32.88 -19.93
C LEU A 106 -13.71 -31.68 -19.07
N THR A 107 -12.91 -31.95 -18.05
CA THR A 107 -12.42 -30.91 -17.11
C THR A 107 -10.96 -30.63 -17.42
N VAL A 108 -10.66 -29.39 -17.80
CA VAL A 108 -9.30 -28.90 -18.04
C VAL A 108 -8.89 -28.02 -16.88
N LYS A 109 -7.75 -28.30 -16.23
CA LYS A 109 -7.15 -27.50 -15.21
C LYS A 109 -6.20 -26.49 -15.84
N LEU A 110 -6.49 -25.21 -15.68
CA LEU A 110 -5.59 -24.13 -16.06
C LEU A 110 -4.69 -23.77 -14.88
N VAL A 111 -3.38 -23.88 -15.06
CA VAL A 111 -2.38 -23.45 -14.10
C VAL A 111 -1.64 -22.26 -14.66
N VAL A 112 -1.66 -21.15 -13.90
CA VAL A 112 -0.90 -19.93 -14.23
C VAL A 112 0.18 -19.79 -13.16
N TYR A 113 1.43 -19.63 -13.57
CA TYR A 113 2.54 -19.44 -12.65
C TYR A 113 3.59 -18.51 -13.24
N GLY A 114 4.37 -17.90 -12.36
CA GLY A 114 5.49 -17.04 -12.71
C GLY A 114 6.57 -17.10 -11.63
N TYR A 115 7.75 -16.62 -11.97
CA TYR A 115 8.87 -16.55 -11.02
C TYR A 115 9.21 -15.10 -10.76
N ILE A 116 9.09 -14.71 -9.49
CA ILE A 116 9.48 -13.40 -9.00
C ILE A 116 10.35 -13.56 -7.75
N ALA A 117 11.29 -12.63 -7.57
CA ALA A 117 12.06 -12.52 -6.34
C ALA A 117 12.15 -11.07 -5.92
N TYR A 118 11.96 -10.80 -4.64
CA TYR A 118 12.01 -9.47 -4.08
C TYR A 118 13.15 -9.34 -3.09
N ALA A 119 14.02 -8.34 -3.29
CA ALA A 119 15.15 -8.06 -2.41
C ALA A 119 14.96 -6.70 -1.74
N SER A 120 14.65 -6.72 -0.44
CA SER A 120 14.55 -5.53 0.42
C SER A 120 15.69 -5.44 1.44
N GLY A 121 16.42 -6.53 1.66
CA GLY A 121 17.43 -6.63 2.72
C GLY A 121 18.81 -6.04 2.37
N ARG A 122 19.00 -5.52 1.16
CA ARG A 122 20.27 -4.94 0.74
C ARG A 122 20.69 -3.73 1.57
N TYR A 123 19.70 -2.86 1.87
CA TYR A 123 19.88 -1.69 2.72
C TYR A 123 18.75 -1.65 3.76
N PRO A 124 18.93 -2.30 4.92
CA PRO A 124 17.88 -2.35 5.95
C PRO A 124 17.43 -0.98 6.45
N ALA A 125 18.31 0.02 6.39
CA ALA A 125 17.98 1.41 6.74
C ALA A 125 17.10 2.13 5.68
N GLY A 126 16.87 1.53 4.51
CA GLY A 126 16.01 2.05 3.45
C GLY A 126 14.52 1.91 3.75
N ILE A 127 14.16 1.14 4.78
CA ILE A 127 12.78 0.99 5.24
C ILE A 127 12.69 1.25 6.74
N SER A 128 11.70 2.00 7.16
CA SER A 128 11.38 2.25 8.56
C SER A 128 9.92 1.92 8.81
N LYS A 129 9.65 1.19 9.88
CA LYS A 129 8.30 0.82 10.29
C LYS A 129 7.93 1.56 11.58
N ILE A 130 6.80 2.22 11.56
CA ILE A 130 6.20 2.88 12.73
C ILE A 130 5.04 1.99 13.19
N GLN A 131 5.16 1.50 14.42
CA GLN A 131 4.13 0.68 15.05
C GLN A 131 4.23 0.82 16.58
N GLY A 132 3.29 0.26 17.31
CA GLY A 132 3.35 0.15 18.76
C GLY A 132 2.45 1.15 19.48
N THR A 133 2.71 1.33 20.78
CA THR A 133 1.84 2.10 21.70
C THR A 133 1.79 3.60 21.41
N GLY A 134 2.70 4.14 20.59
CA GLY A 134 2.69 5.54 20.19
C GLY A 134 1.68 5.91 19.11
N LEU A 135 1.08 4.93 18.43
CA LEU A 135 0.06 5.17 17.43
C LEU A 135 -1.33 5.21 18.07
N VAL A 136 -2.04 6.32 17.88
CA VAL A 136 -3.44 6.41 18.29
C VAL A 136 -4.29 5.53 17.38
N THR A 137 -5.12 4.66 17.97
CA THR A 137 -6.03 3.81 17.21
C THR A 137 -7.11 4.67 16.55
N PRO A 138 -7.33 4.55 15.23
CA PRO A 138 -8.41 5.25 14.56
C PRO A 138 -9.76 4.77 15.09
N SER A 139 -10.63 5.71 15.45
CA SER A 139 -12.02 5.44 15.79
C SER A 139 -12.90 6.04 14.69
N PHE A 140 -13.69 5.21 14.02
CA PHE A 140 -14.65 5.61 13.01
C PHE A 140 -16.04 5.13 13.42
#